data_531b0d2692a59ee6f473f15dad1de336
#
_entry.id   531b0d2692a59ee6f473f15dad1de336
#
_cell.length_a   1.000
_cell.length_b   1.000
_cell.length_c   1.000
_cell.angle_alpha   90.00
_cell.angle_beta   90.00
_cell.angle_gamma   90.00
#
_symmetry.space_group_name_H-M   'P 1'
#
loop_
_entity.id
_entity.type
_entity.pdbx_description
1 polymer ?
#
loop_
_entity_poly.entity_id
_entity_poly.type
_entity_poly.pdbx_seq_one_letter_code
_entity_poly.pdbx_strand_id
1 'polypeptide(L)'
;MAHRKVVLCLLGATLAASLFSGCSGKKSDPVTVTVWTYYNGDQLDAFNDLTEKFNDTVGKKDGITVETKSLGTAEDLEQNVLAAVNGEVGASEVPNIFSAYSDTAYTMDQKDMLVDLSDYLTDKEKDEYVEEYLKEGDFSDDGSIKIFPVAKSTELLFLNDTD
;
A
#
# COMPACT_ATOMS: atom_id res chain seq x y z
N MET A 1 19.18 59.60 28.84
CA MET A 1 19.73 58.24 29.05
C MET A 1 18.65 57.16 29.24
N ALA A 2 17.45 57.47 29.72
CA ALA A 2 16.38 56.47 29.93
C ALA A 2 15.82 55.90 28.62
N HIS A 3 15.61 56.72 27.59
CA HIS A 3 15.05 56.24 26.33
C HIS A 3 15.95 55.23 25.56
N ARG A 4 17.27 55.31 25.68
CA ARG A 4 18.22 54.39 25.05
C ARG A 4 18.16 52.97 25.70
N LYS A 5 17.88 52.87 26.98
CA LYS A 5 17.77 51.60 27.68
C LYS A 5 16.45 50.89 27.39
N VAL A 6 15.36 51.65 27.22
CA VAL A 6 14.04 51.12 26.86
C VAL A 6 14.03 50.56 25.44
N VAL A 7 14.69 51.27 24.47
CA VAL A 7 14.82 50.78 23.09
C VAL A 7 15.68 49.47 23.02
N LEU A 8 16.74 49.40 23.81
CA LEU A 8 17.55 48.17 23.84
C LEU A 8 16.78 46.95 24.46
N CYS A 9 15.92 47.17 25.45
CA CYS A 9 15.07 46.13 26.01
C CYS A 9 13.97 45.67 25.07
N LEU A 10 13.41 46.57 24.27
CA LEU A 10 12.43 46.23 23.23
C LEU A 10 13.02 45.45 22.06
N LEU A 11 14.25 45.77 21.63
CA LEU A 11 14.96 44.98 20.62
C LEU A 11 15.36 43.58 21.11
N GLY A 12 15.71 43.41 22.36
CA GLY A 12 16.03 42.12 22.99
C GLY A 12 14.80 41.20 23.10
N ALA A 13 13.63 41.76 23.35
CA ALA A 13 12.40 40.99 23.49
C ALA A 13 11.89 40.45 22.13
N THR A 14 12.09 41.20 21.05
CA THR A 14 11.70 40.76 19.68
C THR A 14 12.62 39.67 19.12
N LEU A 15 13.90 39.61 19.52
CA LEU A 15 14.80 38.55 19.08
C LEU A 15 14.53 37.22 19.83
N ALA A 16 14.03 37.26 21.07
CA ALA A 16 13.73 36.06 21.84
C ALA A 16 12.43 35.37 21.39
N ALA A 17 11.50 36.10 20.79
CA ALA A 17 10.24 35.55 20.28
C ALA A 17 10.39 34.74 18.98
N SER A 18 11.48 34.91 18.21
CA SER A 18 11.72 34.22 16.95
C SER A 18 12.39 32.83 17.11
N LEU A 19 12.80 32.48 18.32
CA LEU A 19 13.44 31.17 18.57
C LEU A 19 12.43 30.04 18.94
N PHE A 20 11.15 30.35 19.11
CA PHE A 20 10.11 29.35 19.39
C PHE A 20 9.35 28.85 18.16
N SER A 21 9.72 29.28 16.94
CA SER A 21 9.08 28.80 15.70
C SER A 21 9.76 27.58 15.10
N GLY A 22 10.47 26.81 15.88
CA GLY A 22 11.17 25.62 15.40
C GLY A 22 10.67 24.37 16.08
N CYS A 23 9.77 23.67 15.44
CA CYS A 23 9.43 22.25 15.44
C CYS A 23 7.93 22.03 15.26
N SER A 24 7.35 22.66 14.24
CA SER A 24 6.18 22.03 13.62
C SER A 24 6.74 20.94 12.71
N GLY A 25 6.84 19.70 13.22
CA GLY A 25 7.03 18.55 12.38
C GLY A 25 5.98 18.65 11.28
N LYS A 26 6.40 18.70 10.02
CA LYS A 26 5.47 18.58 8.89
C LYS A 26 4.69 17.29 9.14
N LYS A 27 3.45 17.41 9.61
CA LYS A 27 2.49 16.32 9.41
C LYS A 27 2.39 16.19 7.91
N SER A 28 2.79 15.06 7.39
CA SER A 28 2.45 14.70 6.01
C SER A 28 0.93 14.80 5.86
N ASP A 29 0.47 15.29 4.72
CA ASP A 29 -0.96 15.28 4.43
C ASP A 29 -1.47 13.84 4.56
N PRO A 30 -2.70 13.64 5.06
CA PRO A 30 -3.28 12.31 5.16
C PRO A 30 -3.28 11.62 3.78
N VAL A 31 -2.86 10.35 3.74
CA VAL A 31 -2.81 9.54 2.54
C VAL A 31 -3.89 8.47 2.61
N THR A 32 -4.69 8.34 1.56
CA THR A 32 -5.61 7.21 1.38
C THR A 32 -5.00 6.21 0.41
N VAL A 33 -4.95 4.94 0.84
CA VAL A 33 -4.49 3.81 0.03
C VAL A 33 -5.69 2.93 -0.30
N THR A 34 -6.03 2.83 -1.58
CA THR A 34 -7.13 2.00 -2.06
C THR A 34 -6.66 0.57 -2.35
N VAL A 35 -7.39 -0.42 -1.82
CA VAL A 35 -7.06 -1.85 -1.99
C VAL A 35 -8.26 -2.57 -2.59
N TRP A 36 -8.08 -3.16 -3.76
CA TRP A 36 -9.11 -3.97 -4.41
C TRP A 36 -8.83 -5.45 -4.26
N THR A 37 -9.85 -6.21 -3.85
CA THR A 37 -9.78 -7.65 -3.67
C THR A 37 -10.95 -8.34 -4.36
N TYR A 38 -10.90 -9.67 -4.42
CA TYR A 38 -12.05 -10.51 -4.80
C TYR A 38 -12.60 -11.30 -3.60
N TYR A 39 -12.17 -10.94 -2.38
CA TYR A 39 -12.61 -11.63 -1.17
C TYR A 39 -14.11 -11.44 -0.94
N ASN A 40 -14.75 -12.49 -0.44
CA ASN A 40 -16.15 -12.48 -0.04
C ASN A 40 -16.36 -13.37 1.18
N GLY A 41 -17.54 -13.29 1.82
CA GLY A 41 -17.86 -14.04 3.04
C GLY A 41 -16.80 -13.83 4.12
N ASP A 42 -16.44 -14.91 4.82
CA ASP A 42 -15.53 -14.89 5.97
C ASP A 42 -14.14 -14.33 5.63
N GLN A 43 -13.69 -14.51 4.38
CA GLN A 43 -12.42 -13.92 3.92
C GLN A 43 -12.48 -12.40 3.88
N LEU A 44 -13.57 -11.85 3.37
CA LEU A 44 -13.79 -10.41 3.31
C LEU A 44 -13.90 -9.83 4.73
N ASP A 45 -14.64 -10.49 5.61
CA ASP A 45 -14.80 -10.06 7.00
C ASP A 45 -13.44 -10.02 7.71
N ALA A 46 -12.63 -11.07 7.59
CA ALA A 46 -11.29 -11.14 8.17
C ALA A 46 -10.35 -10.05 7.59
N PHE A 47 -10.45 -9.77 6.30
CA PHE A 47 -9.64 -8.73 5.67
C PHE A 47 -10.06 -7.32 6.12
N ASN A 48 -11.37 -7.08 6.26
CA ASN A 48 -11.88 -5.81 6.77
C ASN A 48 -11.46 -5.57 8.23
N ASP A 49 -11.50 -6.59 9.09
CA ASP A 49 -11.03 -6.52 10.47
C ASP A 49 -9.54 -6.13 10.54
N LEU A 50 -8.71 -6.73 9.68
CA LEU A 50 -7.28 -6.38 9.58
C LEU A 50 -7.08 -4.93 9.12
N THR A 51 -7.87 -4.49 8.16
CA THR A 51 -7.82 -3.12 7.64
C THR A 51 -8.24 -2.11 8.69
N GLU A 52 -9.33 -2.37 9.42
CA GLU A 52 -9.78 -1.53 10.53
C GLU A 52 -8.71 -1.44 11.61
N LYS A 53 -8.13 -2.58 11.99
CA LYS A 53 -7.03 -2.62 12.97
C LYS A 53 -5.82 -1.82 12.51
N PHE A 54 -5.44 -1.89 11.23
CA PHE A 54 -4.37 -1.07 10.66
C PHE A 54 -4.71 0.41 10.76
N ASN A 55 -5.91 0.80 10.31
CA ASN A 55 -6.37 2.19 10.32
C ASN A 55 -6.40 2.77 11.73
N ASP A 56 -6.80 2.00 12.73
CA ASP A 56 -6.88 2.45 14.12
C ASP A 56 -5.52 2.50 14.83
N THR A 57 -4.51 1.83 14.32
CA THR A 57 -3.19 1.72 14.95
C THR A 57 -2.09 2.42 14.13
N VAL A 58 -1.45 1.70 13.24
CA VAL A 58 -0.32 2.19 12.44
C VAL A 58 -0.76 3.31 11.50
N GLY A 59 -1.87 3.10 10.78
CA GLY A 59 -2.41 4.07 9.85
C GLY A 59 -2.73 5.41 10.52
N LYS A 60 -3.42 5.38 11.66
CA LYS A 60 -3.73 6.58 12.44
C LYS A 60 -2.48 7.32 12.91
N LYS A 61 -1.45 6.59 13.30
CA LYS A 61 -0.19 7.17 13.75
C LYS A 61 0.55 7.86 12.61
N ASP A 62 0.56 7.23 11.45
CA ASP A 62 1.38 7.64 10.31
C ASP A 62 0.59 8.51 9.30
N GLY A 63 -0.71 8.75 9.56
CA GLY A 63 -1.58 9.56 8.68
C GLY A 63 -2.00 8.81 7.42
N ILE A 64 -2.08 7.48 7.47
CA ILE A 64 -2.45 6.61 6.36
C ILE A 64 -3.82 5.98 6.66
N THR A 65 -4.72 6.02 5.68
CA THR A 65 -6.01 5.32 5.74
C THR A 65 -6.09 4.32 4.58
N VAL A 66 -6.40 3.08 4.88
CA VAL A 66 -6.66 2.04 3.86
C VAL A 66 -8.16 1.94 3.63
N GLU A 67 -8.58 2.03 2.38
CA GLU A 67 -9.94 1.80 1.91
C GLU A 67 -9.98 0.53 1.05
N THR A 68 -10.85 -0.41 1.41
CA THR A 68 -10.98 -1.70 0.73
C THR A 68 -12.21 -1.73 -0.16
N LYS A 69 -12.12 -2.42 -1.29
CA LYS A 69 -13.24 -2.71 -2.18
C LYS A 69 -13.16 -4.16 -2.64
N SER A 70 -14.19 -4.95 -2.36
CA SER A 70 -14.34 -6.27 -2.96
C SER A 70 -15.06 -6.16 -4.30
N LEU A 71 -14.57 -6.86 -5.31
CA LEU A 71 -15.14 -6.93 -6.65
C LEU A 71 -15.79 -8.29 -6.95
N GLY A 72 -15.94 -9.14 -5.92
CA GLY A 72 -16.70 -10.37 -5.97
C GLY A 72 -15.93 -11.57 -6.48
N THR A 73 -15.42 -11.53 -7.70
CA THR A 73 -14.62 -12.62 -8.30
C THR A 73 -13.25 -12.14 -8.78
N ALA A 74 -12.32 -13.06 -8.96
CA ALA A 74 -11.01 -12.73 -9.52
C ALA A 74 -11.13 -12.17 -10.95
N GLU A 75 -12.06 -12.72 -11.76
CA GLU A 75 -12.34 -12.25 -13.12
C GLU A 75 -12.90 -10.83 -13.13
N ASP A 76 -13.89 -10.53 -12.26
CA ASP A 76 -14.42 -9.17 -12.14
C ASP A 76 -13.35 -8.18 -11.69
N LEU A 77 -12.48 -8.58 -10.74
CA LEU A 77 -11.38 -7.76 -10.29
C LEU A 77 -10.42 -7.44 -11.44
N GLU A 78 -9.99 -8.46 -12.18
CA GLU A 78 -9.11 -8.30 -13.35
C GLU A 78 -9.71 -7.36 -14.38
N GLN A 79 -10.96 -7.59 -14.79
CA GLN A 79 -11.64 -6.73 -15.76
C GLN A 79 -11.72 -5.28 -15.29
N ASN A 80 -12.05 -5.04 -14.03
CA ASN A 80 -12.11 -3.68 -13.47
C ASN A 80 -10.74 -3.01 -13.41
N VAL A 81 -9.67 -3.75 -13.04
CA VAL A 81 -8.30 -3.22 -13.05
C VAL A 81 -7.87 -2.86 -14.47
N LEU A 82 -8.10 -3.74 -15.44
CA LEU A 82 -7.76 -3.50 -16.84
C LEU A 82 -8.54 -2.31 -17.41
N ALA A 83 -9.83 -2.19 -17.11
CA ALA A 83 -10.65 -1.07 -17.53
C ALA A 83 -10.15 0.26 -16.94
N ALA A 84 -9.79 0.26 -15.65
CA ALA A 84 -9.23 1.42 -14.97
C ALA A 84 -7.89 1.86 -15.60
N VAL A 85 -6.98 0.91 -15.82
CA VAL A 85 -5.67 1.15 -16.44
C VAL A 85 -5.78 1.64 -17.88
N ASN A 86 -6.74 1.15 -18.63
CA ASN A 86 -6.98 1.58 -20.01
C ASN A 86 -7.74 2.89 -20.11
N GLY A 87 -8.22 3.46 -18.98
CA GLY A 87 -9.00 4.70 -18.96
C GLY A 87 -10.35 4.56 -19.66
N GLU A 88 -11.00 3.41 -19.55
CA GLU A 88 -12.28 3.14 -20.17
C GLU A 88 -13.40 4.04 -19.61
N VAL A 89 -14.33 4.41 -20.45
CA VAL A 89 -15.45 5.28 -20.04
C VAL A 89 -16.27 4.62 -18.94
N GLY A 90 -16.35 5.28 -17.79
CA GLY A 90 -17.07 4.76 -16.62
C GLY A 90 -16.24 3.86 -15.71
N ALA A 91 -14.98 3.59 -16.03
CA ALA A 91 -14.06 2.90 -15.13
C ALA A 91 -13.76 3.74 -13.88
N SER A 92 -13.47 3.05 -12.78
CA SER A 92 -12.95 3.69 -11.55
C SER A 92 -11.52 4.16 -11.76
N GLU A 93 -11.01 4.97 -10.82
CA GLU A 93 -9.55 5.23 -10.74
C GLU A 93 -8.78 3.95 -10.45
N VAL A 94 -7.53 3.89 -10.93
CA VAL A 94 -6.65 2.74 -10.69
C VAL A 94 -6.37 2.62 -9.19
N PRO A 95 -6.56 1.45 -8.57
CA PRO A 95 -6.27 1.27 -7.15
C PRO A 95 -4.77 1.32 -6.87
N ASN A 96 -4.39 1.67 -5.65
CA ASN A 96 -2.99 1.63 -5.23
C ASN A 96 -2.48 0.19 -5.06
N ILE A 97 -3.35 -0.71 -4.60
CA ILE A 97 -3.05 -2.13 -4.40
C ILE A 97 -4.23 -2.95 -4.91
N PHE A 98 -3.95 -4.08 -5.52
CA PHE A 98 -4.99 -5.03 -5.93
C PHE A 98 -4.48 -6.47 -5.85
N SER A 99 -5.39 -7.40 -5.58
CA SER A 99 -5.09 -8.83 -5.68
C SER A 99 -5.06 -9.23 -7.16
N ALA A 100 -4.07 -10.03 -7.54
CA ALA A 100 -3.95 -10.49 -8.92
C ALA A 100 -3.29 -11.86 -8.99
N TYR A 101 -3.50 -12.55 -10.10
CA TYR A 101 -2.61 -13.61 -10.57
C TYR A 101 -1.43 -13.01 -11.34
N SER A 102 -0.39 -13.81 -11.53
CA SER A 102 0.86 -13.36 -12.15
C SER A 102 0.70 -12.91 -13.60
N ASP A 103 -0.25 -13.46 -14.35
CA ASP A 103 -0.55 -13.07 -15.74
C ASP A 103 -1.14 -11.66 -15.83
N THR A 104 -2.09 -11.32 -14.95
CA THR A 104 -2.62 -9.96 -14.83
C THR A 104 -1.54 -8.98 -14.40
N ALA A 105 -0.74 -9.35 -13.39
CA ALA A 105 0.37 -8.51 -12.93
C ALA A 105 1.42 -8.30 -14.03
N TYR A 106 1.78 -9.34 -14.78
CA TYR A 106 2.66 -9.21 -15.93
C TYR A 106 2.14 -8.22 -16.98
N THR A 107 0.83 -8.26 -17.26
CA THR A 107 0.20 -7.29 -18.16
C THR A 107 0.34 -5.84 -17.67
N MET A 108 0.29 -5.62 -16.35
CA MET A 108 0.52 -4.30 -15.74
C MET A 108 1.98 -3.90 -15.77
N ASP A 109 2.90 -4.85 -15.55
CA ASP A 109 4.33 -4.61 -15.62
C ASP A 109 4.77 -4.14 -17.03
N GLN A 110 4.20 -4.74 -18.08
CA GLN A 110 4.45 -4.31 -19.47
C GLN A 110 3.99 -2.87 -19.77
N LYS A 111 3.24 -2.26 -18.86
CA LYS A 111 2.78 -0.86 -18.93
C LYS A 111 3.51 0.06 -17.94
N ASP A 112 4.56 -0.43 -17.29
CA ASP A 112 5.31 0.27 -16.25
C ASP A 112 4.43 0.74 -15.07
N MET A 113 3.41 -0.05 -14.70
CA MET A 113 2.44 0.33 -13.67
C MET A 113 2.65 -0.36 -12.32
N LEU A 114 3.62 -1.24 -12.22
CA LEU A 114 3.96 -1.93 -10.97
C LEU A 114 5.21 -1.34 -10.33
N VAL A 115 5.13 -1.15 -9.02
CA VAL A 115 6.28 -0.76 -8.21
C VAL A 115 7.14 -2.01 -7.95
N ASP A 116 8.45 -1.87 -8.01
CA ASP A 116 9.37 -2.88 -7.50
C ASP A 116 9.39 -2.82 -5.96
N LEU A 117 8.99 -3.91 -5.33
CA LEU A 117 8.92 -4.04 -3.88
C LEU A 117 10.25 -4.50 -3.27
N SER A 118 11.24 -4.89 -4.08
CA SER A 118 12.53 -5.41 -3.60
C SER A 118 13.28 -4.42 -2.71
N ASP A 119 13.16 -3.12 -2.99
CA ASP A 119 13.78 -2.04 -2.24
C ASP A 119 13.07 -1.73 -0.89
N TYR A 120 11.84 -2.21 -0.72
CA TYR A 120 11.02 -1.97 0.47
C TYR A 120 11.02 -3.15 1.45
N LEU A 121 11.63 -4.26 1.08
CA LEU A 121 11.72 -5.48 1.88
C LEU A 121 13.15 -5.70 2.34
N THR A 122 13.34 -5.90 3.63
CA THR A 122 14.63 -6.33 4.18
C THR A 122 14.90 -7.80 3.82
N ASP A 123 16.16 -8.22 3.80
CA ASP A 123 16.52 -9.61 3.56
C ASP A 123 15.84 -10.55 4.56
N LYS A 124 15.74 -10.12 5.82
CA LYS A 124 15.03 -10.88 6.86
C LYS A 124 13.55 -11.08 6.53
N GLU A 125 12.87 -10.08 5.99
CA GLU A 125 11.47 -10.20 5.59
C GLU A 125 11.34 -11.12 4.38
N LYS A 126 12.25 -11.02 3.40
CA LYS A 126 12.29 -11.94 2.26
C LYS A 126 12.48 -13.40 2.70
N ASP A 127 13.35 -13.65 3.67
CA ASP A 127 13.64 -14.99 4.20
C ASP A 127 12.43 -15.62 4.95
N GLU A 128 11.41 -14.85 5.32
CA GLU A 128 10.17 -15.36 5.93
C GLU A 128 9.20 -15.97 4.90
N TYR A 129 9.47 -15.81 3.59
CA TYR A 129 8.64 -16.30 2.49
C TYR A 129 9.32 -17.46 1.75
N VAL A 130 8.51 -18.26 1.09
CA VAL A 130 9.01 -19.29 0.16
C VAL A 130 9.64 -18.58 -1.05
N GLU A 131 10.91 -18.79 -1.29
CA GLU A 131 11.69 -18.10 -2.33
C GLU A 131 11.03 -18.18 -3.70
N GLU A 132 10.52 -19.37 -4.08
CA GLU A 132 9.84 -19.58 -5.36
C GLU A 132 8.59 -18.74 -5.52
N TYR A 133 7.91 -18.39 -4.41
CA TYR A 133 6.73 -17.53 -4.47
C TYR A 133 7.09 -16.05 -4.66
N LEU A 134 8.22 -15.60 -4.11
CA LEU A 134 8.73 -14.26 -4.39
C LEU A 134 9.21 -14.14 -5.83
N LYS A 135 9.84 -15.18 -6.38
CA LYS A 135 10.31 -15.22 -7.77
C LYS A 135 9.20 -15.14 -8.82
N GLU A 136 7.96 -15.48 -8.46
CA GLU A 136 6.83 -15.28 -9.39
C GLU A 136 6.61 -13.80 -9.77
N GLY A 137 7.11 -12.88 -8.98
CA GLY A 137 7.08 -11.45 -9.24
C GLY A 137 8.27 -10.91 -10.03
N ASP A 138 9.24 -11.75 -10.34
CA ASP A 138 10.43 -11.38 -11.12
C ASP A 138 10.19 -11.66 -12.60
N PHE A 139 9.55 -10.72 -13.28
CA PHE A 139 9.18 -10.86 -14.69
C PHE A 139 10.34 -10.65 -15.68
N SER A 140 11.47 -10.14 -15.20
CA SER A 140 12.62 -9.76 -16.02
C SER A 140 13.91 -10.51 -15.68
N ASP A 141 13.87 -11.47 -14.73
CA ASP A 141 15.05 -12.19 -14.21
C ASP A 141 16.14 -11.22 -13.66
N ASP A 142 15.73 -10.11 -13.05
CA ASP A 142 16.61 -9.08 -12.50
C ASP A 142 16.57 -8.97 -10.97
N GLY A 143 15.78 -9.85 -10.31
CA GLY A 143 15.59 -9.88 -8.86
C GLY A 143 14.52 -8.92 -8.37
N SER A 144 13.75 -8.29 -9.24
CA SER A 144 12.62 -7.44 -8.88
C SER A 144 11.47 -8.24 -8.25
N ILE A 145 10.70 -7.60 -7.39
CA ILE A 145 9.49 -8.17 -6.78
C ILE A 145 8.30 -7.30 -7.17
N LYS A 146 7.66 -7.63 -8.27
CA LYS A 146 6.50 -6.88 -8.81
C LYS A 146 5.17 -7.31 -8.22
N ILE A 147 5.10 -8.53 -7.68
CA ILE A 147 3.95 -9.05 -6.94
C ILE A 147 4.43 -9.64 -5.62
N PHE A 148 3.59 -9.51 -4.59
CA PHE A 148 3.88 -10.02 -3.26
C PHE A 148 2.94 -11.17 -2.91
N PRO A 149 3.44 -12.35 -2.49
CA PRO A 149 2.60 -13.51 -2.23
C PRO A 149 1.84 -13.35 -0.91
N VAL A 150 0.52 -13.17 -0.99
CA VAL A 150 -0.35 -13.10 0.19
C VAL A 150 -0.89 -14.47 0.55
N ALA A 151 -1.30 -15.25 -0.46
CA ALA A 151 -1.82 -16.60 -0.30
C ALA A 151 -1.59 -17.41 -1.57
N LYS A 152 -1.42 -18.72 -1.40
CA LYS A 152 -1.32 -19.68 -2.50
C LYS A 152 -2.35 -20.77 -2.31
N SER A 153 -3.01 -21.16 -3.40
CA SER A 153 -3.90 -22.31 -3.45
C SER A 153 -3.30 -23.39 -4.35
N THR A 154 -3.68 -24.62 -4.09
CA THR A 154 -3.29 -25.76 -4.93
C THR A 154 -4.51 -26.61 -5.24
N GLU A 155 -4.52 -27.18 -6.41
CA GLU A 155 -5.53 -28.15 -6.81
C GLU A 155 -5.05 -29.56 -6.45
N LEU A 156 -5.95 -30.36 -5.88
CA LEU A 156 -5.68 -31.74 -5.52
C LEU A 156 -6.72 -32.65 -6.17
N LEU A 157 -6.27 -33.72 -6.79
CA LEU A 157 -7.12 -34.78 -7.27
C LEU A 157 -7.29 -35.84 -6.16
N PHE A 158 -8.52 -36.02 -5.70
CA PHE A 158 -8.87 -37.10 -4.82
C PHE A 158 -9.43 -38.27 -5.62
N LEU A 159 -8.76 -39.41 -5.56
CA LEU A 159 -9.25 -40.64 -6.14
C LEU A 159 -9.81 -41.53 -5.01
N ASN A 160 -11.11 -41.85 -5.07
CA ASN A 160 -11.70 -42.89 -4.23
C ASN A 160 -11.50 -44.24 -4.95
N ASP A 161 -10.67 -45.10 -4.37
CA ASP A 161 -10.37 -46.42 -4.91
C ASP A 161 -11.07 -47.55 -4.08
N THR A 162 -12.00 -47.20 -3.23
CA THR A 162 -12.84 -48.16 -2.50
C THR A 162 -14.08 -48.48 -3.31
N ASP A 163 -14.20 -49.72 -3.81
CA ASP A 163 -15.41 -50.26 -4.40
C ASP A 163 -16.43 -50.64 -3.33
#